data_1e15e49b231a16526165bd6da84887d3
#
_entry.id   1e15e49b231a16526165bd6da84887d3
#
_cell.length_a   1.000
_cell.length_b   1.000
_cell.length_c   1.000
_cell.angle_alpha   90.00
_cell.angle_beta   90.00
_cell.angle_gamma   90.00
#
_symmetry.space_group_name_H-M   'P 1'
#
loop_
_entity.id
_entity.type
_entity.pdbx_description
1 polymer ?
#
loop_
_entity_poly.entity_id
_entity_poly.type
_entity_poly.pdbx_seq_one_letter_code
_entity_poly.pdbx_strand_id
1 'polypeptide(L)'
;GGGWMRTGETKVGKRSFVGNSGITAPGRKLSKNSLVAVLSSTPKKTKAGANWWGAPPERMRRVTVEVNSPANSGEALTYNPGLAVKAARGVVETMRLLAPMFSAMLLAATLSVYYSLLDALGFPLTWLLSGLVLMGMGAVAMAVTVAVKWICVGKHRAADHPLWSAFVWLNELQDTFVEVVAAPWFFQHTYGSGEINLGLRALGVEIGRGAWIDSYWFPETDLIRVGEAATVGPGTVVQTHLFQDRVMSLDTVTIQDGSTLAAHSVALPASLIGTASTVGPGSLVMRGDRVPTNAVWQGNPIEPWKR
;
A
#
# COMPACT_ATOMS: atom_id res chain seq x y z
N GLY A 1 -24.53 -15.64 -14.39
CA GLY A 1 -25.03 -16.96 -14.40
C GLY A 1 -24.96 -17.70 -15.72
N GLY A 2 -25.27 -18.96 -15.69
CA GLY A 2 -25.44 -19.80 -16.86
C GLY A 2 -24.17 -20.31 -17.55
N GLY A 3 -23.01 -20.27 -16.87
CA GLY A 3 -21.76 -20.85 -17.42
C GLY A 3 -21.12 -20.11 -18.60
N TRP A 4 -21.62 -18.90 -18.94
CA TRP A 4 -21.07 -18.12 -20.05
C TRP A 4 -19.92 -17.23 -19.60
N MET A 5 -18.78 -17.31 -20.30
CA MET A 5 -17.67 -16.38 -20.19
C MET A 5 -17.78 -15.33 -21.31
N ARG A 6 -17.80 -14.04 -20.93
CA ARG A 6 -17.77 -12.94 -21.90
C ARG A 6 -16.34 -12.45 -22.05
N THR A 7 -15.86 -12.46 -23.29
CA THR A 7 -14.56 -11.88 -23.66
C THR A 7 -14.79 -10.64 -24.54
N GLY A 8 -13.83 -9.72 -24.54
CA GLY A 8 -13.91 -8.53 -25.37
C GLY A 8 -12.61 -7.72 -25.27
N GLU A 9 -12.27 -7.03 -26.37
CA GLU A 9 -11.10 -6.19 -26.42
C GLU A 9 -11.23 -5.01 -25.45
N THR A 10 -10.24 -4.81 -24.59
CA THR A 10 -10.13 -3.68 -23.68
C THR A 10 -9.02 -2.74 -24.16
N LYS A 11 -9.33 -1.45 -24.28
CA LYS A 11 -8.36 -0.43 -24.70
C LYS A 11 -8.24 0.67 -23.66
N VAL A 12 -6.99 1.01 -23.31
CA VAL A 12 -6.67 2.17 -22.47
C VAL A 12 -5.99 3.21 -23.34
N GLY A 13 -6.58 4.40 -23.42
CA GLY A 13 -6.10 5.51 -24.25
C GLY A 13 -4.81 6.13 -23.70
N LYS A 14 -4.08 6.84 -24.54
CA LYS A 14 -2.83 7.53 -24.16
C LYS A 14 -3.05 8.47 -22.97
N ARG A 15 -2.09 8.54 -22.05
CA ARG A 15 -2.09 9.41 -20.85
C ARG A 15 -3.31 9.18 -19.95
N SER A 16 -3.87 7.95 -19.96
CA SER A 16 -4.94 7.58 -19.06
C SER A 16 -4.38 6.81 -17.86
N PHE A 17 -5.06 6.92 -16.75
CA PHE A 17 -4.71 6.27 -15.49
C PHE A 17 -5.84 5.36 -15.03
N VAL A 18 -5.52 4.16 -14.61
CA VAL A 18 -6.43 3.25 -13.91
C VAL A 18 -5.82 3.02 -12.53
N GLY A 19 -6.54 3.45 -11.52
CA GLY A 19 -6.12 3.34 -10.12
C GLY A 19 -5.98 1.89 -9.66
N ASN A 20 -5.31 1.69 -8.55
CA ASN A 20 -5.08 0.37 -7.99
C ASN A 20 -6.42 -0.36 -7.77
N SER A 21 -6.46 -1.66 -8.11
CA SER A 21 -7.70 -2.46 -8.09
C SER A 21 -8.85 -1.89 -8.94
N GLY A 22 -8.56 -0.97 -9.85
CA GLY A 22 -9.54 -0.47 -10.83
C GLY A 22 -9.86 -1.53 -11.90
N ILE A 23 -11.13 -1.64 -12.27
CA ILE A 23 -11.61 -2.69 -13.19
C ILE A 23 -12.01 -2.09 -14.54
N THR A 24 -11.37 -2.57 -15.60
CA THR A 24 -11.81 -2.30 -16.96
C THR A 24 -12.43 -3.58 -17.56
N ALA A 25 -13.76 -3.67 -17.51
CA ALA A 25 -14.47 -4.86 -17.96
C ALA A 25 -14.31 -5.14 -19.47
N PRO A 26 -14.52 -6.39 -19.94
CA PRO A 26 -14.42 -6.75 -21.34
C PRO A 26 -15.24 -5.85 -22.28
N GLY A 27 -14.66 -5.48 -23.42
CA GLY A 27 -15.30 -4.62 -24.42
C GLY A 27 -15.35 -3.14 -24.08
N ARG A 28 -14.69 -2.70 -23.00
CA ARG A 28 -14.63 -1.30 -22.58
C ARG A 28 -13.41 -0.58 -23.13
N LYS A 29 -13.60 0.69 -23.46
CA LYS A 29 -12.52 1.57 -23.96
C LYS A 29 -12.43 2.80 -23.09
N LEU A 30 -11.29 2.98 -22.42
CA LEU A 30 -10.96 4.20 -21.71
C LEU A 30 -10.33 5.20 -22.71
N SER A 31 -10.95 6.36 -22.87
CA SER A 31 -10.46 7.40 -23.79
C SER A 31 -9.18 8.07 -23.27
N LYS A 32 -8.45 8.76 -24.16
CA LYS A 32 -7.21 9.48 -23.80
C LYS A 32 -7.43 10.49 -22.66
N ASN A 33 -6.41 10.71 -21.85
CA ASN A 33 -6.39 11.65 -20.72
C ASN A 33 -7.51 11.40 -19.69
N SER A 34 -7.96 10.16 -19.55
CA SER A 34 -9.01 9.78 -18.61
C SER A 34 -8.42 9.14 -17.36
N LEU A 35 -9.15 9.27 -16.26
CA LEU A 35 -8.77 8.65 -14.98
C LEU A 35 -9.92 7.76 -14.50
N VAL A 36 -9.58 6.57 -14.02
CA VAL A 36 -10.44 5.70 -13.21
C VAL A 36 -9.80 5.62 -11.83
N ALA A 37 -10.55 5.99 -10.80
CA ALA A 37 -10.03 6.01 -9.44
C ALA A 37 -9.76 4.60 -8.89
N VAL A 38 -9.10 4.54 -7.73
CA VAL A 38 -8.85 3.30 -6.98
C VAL A 38 -10.17 2.57 -6.71
N LEU A 39 -10.17 1.23 -6.74
CA LEU A 39 -11.34 0.35 -6.53
C LEU A 39 -12.56 0.65 -7.43
N SER A 40 -12.37 1.36 -8.51
CA SER A 40 -13.47 1.87 -9.36
C SER A 40 -13.59 1.11 -10.67
N SER A 41 -14.73 1.21 -11.33
CA SER A 41 -14.98 0.55 -12.60
C SER A 41 -15.01 1.53 -13.77
N THR A 42 -14.62 1.07 -14.97
CA THR A 42 -14.71 1.87 -16.19
C THR A 42 -16.13 1.84 -16.74
N PRO A 43 -16.76 2.98 -17.11
CA PRO A 43 -18.09 3.01 -17.70
C PRO A 43 -18.13 2.42 -19.13
N LYS A 44 -19.31 2.18 -19.66
CA LYS A 44 -19.50 1.64 -21.02
C LYS A 44 -18.94 2.56 -22.10
N LYS A 45 -19.08 3.87 -21.93
CA LYS A 45 -18.60 4.90 -22.86
C LYS A 45 -17.81 5.95 -22.10
N THR A 46 -16.63 6.32 -22.59
CA THR A 46 -15.78 7.35 -22.00
C THR A 46 -15.55 8.46 -23.01
N LYS A 47 -15.45 9.71 -22.53
CA LYS A 47 -14.97 10.85 -23.32
C LYS A 47 -13.52 11.16 -22.91
N ALA A 48 -12.76 11.73 -23.83
CA ALA A 48 -11.39 12.19 -23.52
C ALA A 48 -11.41 13.21 -22.35
N GLY A 49 -10.46 13.08 -21.43
CA GLY A 49 -10.35 13.93 -20.23
C GLY A 49 -11.38 13.66 -19.14
N ALA A 50 -12.21 12.64 -19.27
CA ALA A 50 -13.22 12.30 -18.27
C ALA A 50 -12.61 11.45 -17.14
N ASN A 51 -13.02 11.73 -15.90
CA ASN A 51 -12.58 11.01 -14.71
C ASN A 51 -13.76 10.32 -14.06
N TRP A 52 -13.48 9.12 -13.50
CA TRP A 52 -14.50 8.19 -13.03
C TRP A 52 -14.11 7.62 -11.69
N TRP A 53 -15.07 7.49 -10.81
CA TRP A 53 -14.95 6.85 -9.52
C TRP A 53 -16.11 5.88 -9.26
N GLY A 54 -15.97 4.98 -8.30
CA GLY A 54 -17.03 4.11 -7.84
C GLY A 54 -17.30 2.88 -8.71
N ALA A 55 -18.11 1.99 -8.15
CA ALA A 55 -18.66 0.80 -8.79
C ALA A 55 -20.12 0.61 -8.33
N PRO A 56 -21.09 1.15 -9.10
CA PRO A 56 -21.05 1.61 -10.50
C PRO A 56 -20.29 2.92 -10.70
N PRO A 57 -19.70 3.14 -11.92
CA PRO A 57 -18.86 4.29 -12.17
C PRO A 57 -19.66 5.59 -12.30
N GLU A 58 -19.30 6.57 -11.52
CA GLU A 58 -19.83 7.92 -11.56
C GLU A 58 -18.77 8.91 -12.05
N ARG A 59 -19.20 10.06 -12.56
CA ARG A 59 -18.31 11.07 -13.11
C ARG A 59 -17.71 11.92 -12.00
N MET A 60 -16.40 12.00 -11.95
CA MET A 60 -15.66 12.80 -10.98
C MET A 60 -15.15 14.10 -11.60
N ARG A 61 -15.21 15.23 -10.88
CA ARG A 61 -14.43 16.42 -11.24
C ARG A 61 -12.96 16.15 -10.93
N ARG A 62 -12.10 16.37 -11.92
CA ARG A 62 -10.66 16.36 -11.69
C ARG A 62 -10.28 17.66 -11.01
N VAL A 63 -9.78 17.57 -9.79
CA VAL A 63 -8.99 18.64 -9.22
C VAL A 63 -7.62 18.52 -9.89
N THR A 64 -7.35 19.39 -10.87
CA THR A 64 -5.99 19.58 -11.37
C THR A 64 -5.20 20.11 -10.18
N VAL A 65 -4.23 19.33 -9.70
CA VAL A 65 -3.23 19.85 -8.78
C VAL A 65 -2.43 20.83 -9.60
N GLU A 66 -2.69 22.13 -9.45
CA GLU A 66 -1.78 23.17 -9.92
C GLU A 66 -0.52 23.04 -9.05
N VAL A 67 0.40 22.21 -9.52
CA VAL A 67 1.66 22.01 -8.84
C VAL A 67 2.55 23.18 -9.26
N ASN A 68 2.48 24.28 -8.51
CA ASN A 68 3.53 25.29 -8.43
C ASN A 68 4.77 24.73 -7.70
N SER A 69 5.05 23.44 -7.84
CA SER A 69 6.20 22.76 -7.29
C SER A 69 7.33 22.74 -8.31
N PRO A 70 8.57 22.99 -7.92
CA PRO A 70 9.75 22.74 -8.75
C PRO A 70 9.80 21.31 -9.33
N ALA A 71 9.06 20.39 -8.73
CA ALA A 71 8.87 19.01 -9.17
C ALA A 71 8.17 18.87 -10.52
N ASN A 72 7.36 19.86 -10.94
CA ASN A 72 6.70 19.91 -12.25
C ASN A 72 7.45 20.73 -13.30
N SER A 73 8.72 20.94 -13.12
CA SER A 73 9.56 21.65 -14.10
C SER A 73 9.77 20.82 -15.37
N GLY A 74 8.69 20.69 -16.13
CA GLY A 74 8.72 20.26 -17.51
C GLY A 74 8.15 18.89 -17.79
N GLU A 75 7.15 18.84 -18.66
CA GLU A 75 6.59 17.63 -19.27
C GLU A 75 7.71 16.71 -19.84
N ALA A 76 8.82 17.29 -20.30
CA ALA A 76 9.99 16.59 -20.80
C ALA A 76 10.67 15.71 -19.76
N LEU A 77 10.89 16.20 -18.53
CA LEU A 77 11.50 15.42 -17.44
C LEU A 77 10.62 14.24 -17.03
N THR A 78 9.32 14.43 -17.06
CA THR A 78 8.37 13.40 -16.63
C THR A 78 8.14 12.31 -17.68
N TYR A 79 8.14 12.65 -18.98
CA TYR A 79 7.85 11.70 -20.07
C TYR A 79 9.07 11.26 -20.85
N ASN A 80 10.14 12.04 -20.87
CA ASN A 80 11.37 11.71 -21.58
C ASN A 80 12.62 12.14 -20.78
N PRO A 81 12.91 11.48 -19.64
CA PRO A 81 14.08 11.79 -18.83
C PRO A 81 15.37 11.50 -19.60
N GLY A 82 16.42 12.25 -19.27
CA GLY A 82 17.75 12.07 -19.84
C GLY A 82 18.37 10.72 -19.54
N LEU A 83 19.39 10.32 -20.30
CA LEU A 83 20.02 9.01 -20.19
C LEU A 83 20.61 8.74 -18.80
N ALA A 84 21.22 9.76 -18.17
CA ALA A 84 21.77 9.63 -16.82
C ALA A 84 20.70 9.29 -15.77
N VAL A 85 19.52 9.90 -15.87
CA VAL A 85 18.37 9.64 -14.97
C VAL A 85 17.84 8.22 -15.20
N LYS A 86 17.77 7.77 -16.45
CA LYS A 86 17.38 6.39 -16.78
C LYS A 86 18.38 5.38 -16.25
N ALA A 87 19.68 5.68 -16.36
CA ALA A 87 20.73 4.81 -15.82
C ALA A 87 20.67 4.74 -14.29
N ALA A 88 20.50 5.87 -13.59
CA ALA A 88 20.34 5.90 -12.15
C ALA A 88 19.10 5.09 -11.70
N ARG A 89 17.96 5.22 -12.39
CA ARG A 89 16.79 4.37 -12.15
C ARG A 89 17.12 2.89 -12.34
N GLY A 90 17.87 2.53 -13.40
CA GLY A 90 18.30 1.16 -13.67
C GLY A 90 19.13 0.56 -12.55
N VAL A 91 20.00 1.36 -11.90
CA VAL A 91 20.76 0.93 -10.72
C VAL A 91 19.82 0.59 -9.57
N VAL A 92 18.88 1.47 -9.23
CA VAL A 92 17.93 1.21 -8.13
C VAL A 92 17.04 -0.01 -8.43
N GLU A 93 16.59 -0.18 -9.68
CA GLU A 93 15.83 -1.38 -10.08
C GLU A 93 16.65 -2.67 -9.91
N THR A 94 17.96 -2.61 -10.19
CA THR A 94 18.86 -3.75 -9.94
C THR A 94 19.01 -4.02 -8.45
N MET A 95 19.08 -2.97 -7.61
CA MET A 95 19.15 -3.12 -6.15
C MET A 95 17.88 -3.78 -5.57
N ARG A 96 16.74 -3.65 -6.20
CA ARG A 96 15.51 -4.34 -5.77
C ARG A 96 15.64 -5.86 -5.79
N LEU A 97 16.54 -6.42 -6.62
CA LEU A 97 16.86 -7.84 -6.63
C LEU A 97 17.51 -8.33 -5.32
N LEU A 98 18.06 -7.43 -4.51
CA LEU A 98 18.61 -7.78 -3.20
C LEU A 98 17.53 -8.34 -2.25
N ALA A 99 16.27 -7.90 -2.38
CA ALA A 99 15.19 -8.37 -1.52
C ALA A 99 14.89 -9.87 -1.72
N PRO A 100 14.60 -10.39 -2.94
CA PRO A 100 14.40 -11.81 -3.13
C PRO A 100 15.66 -12.63 -2.87
N MET A 101 16.85 -12.09 -3.15
CA MET A 101 18.12 -12.76 -2.80
C MET A 101 18.25 -12.91 -1.29
N PHE A 102 17.96 -11.87 -0.53
CA PHE A 102 18.00 -11.91 0.93
C PHE A 102 16.95 -12.89 1.50
N SER A 103 15.73 -12.89 0.96
CA SER A 103 14.71 -13.87 1.34
C SER A 103 15.14 -15.31 1.08
N ALA A 104 15.80 -15.57 -0.07
CA ALA A 104 16.38 -16.88 -0.37
C ALA A 104 17.54 -17.26 0.59
N MET A 105 18.37 -16.29 0.98
CA MET A 105 19.41 -16.50 1.98
C MET A 105 18.82 -16.83 3.35
N LEU A 106 17.75 -16.17 3.78
CA LEU A 106 17.04 -16.50 5.01
C LEU A 106 16.49 -17.93 4.98
N LEU A 107 15.93 -18.36 3.86
CA LEU A 107 15.47 -19.73 3.67
C LEU A 107 16.61 -20.74 3.82
N ALA A 108 17.74 -20.49 3.13
CA ALA A 108 18.91 -21.34 3.23
C ALA A 108 19.47 -21.40 4.66
N ALA A 109 19.54 -20.25 5.35
CA ALA A 109 19.95 -20.18 6.75
C ALA A 109 19.00 -20.94 7.67
N THR A 110 17.68 -20.81 7.47
CA THR A 110 16.66 -21.56 8.24
C THR A 110 16.85 -23.07 8.10
N LEU A 111 17.03 -23.55 6.85
CA LEU A 111 17.26 -24.96 6.57
C LEU A 111 18.57 -25.46 7.19
N SER A 112 19.64 -24.65 7.13
CA SER A 112 20.92 -24.97 7.76
C SER A 112 20.81 -25.09 9.28
N VAL A 113 20.07 -24.16 9.93
CA VAL A 113 19.82 -24.23 11.38
C VAL A 113 19.01 -25.49 11.73
N TYR A 114 17.96 -25.81 10.97
CA TYR A 114 17.19 -27.03 11.20
C TYR A 114 18.03 -28.30 11.03
N TYR A 115 18.87 -28.36 10.01
CA TYR A 115 19.76 -29.48 9.81
C TYR A 115 20.71 -29.66 11.01
N SER A 116 21.33 -28.57 11.48
CA SER A 116 22.22 -28.58 12.64
C SER A 116 21.50 -29.00 13.94
N LEU A 117 20.27 -28.52 14.15
CA LEU A 117 19.46 -28.92 15.30
C LEU A 117 19.04 -30.39 15.24
N LEU A 118 18.69 -30.87 14.04
CA LEU A 118 18.30 -32.24 13.82
C LEU A 118 19.45 -33.23 14.15
N ASP A 119 20.67 -32.85 13.71
CA ASP A 119 21.88 -33.64 13.99
C ASP A 119 22.24 -33.63 15.49
N ALA A 120 22.14 -32.47 16.15
CA ALA A 120 22.53 -32.27 17.53
C ALA A 120 21.49 -32.79 18.55
N LEU A 121 20.20 -32.61 18.30
CA LEU A 121 19.12 -32.81 19.28
C LEU A 121 18.10 -33.89 18.86
N GLY A 122 18.16 -34.36 17.63
CA GLY A 122 17.18 -35.29 17.08
C GLY A 122 15.83 -34.65 16.75
N PHE A 123 14.97 -35.41 16.06
CA PHE A 123 13.70 -34.91 15.53
C PHE A 123 12.74 -34.27 16.54
N PRO A 124 12.45 -34.89 17.72
CA PRO A 124 11.44 -34.36 18.64
C PRO A 124 11.76 -32.96 19.17
N LEU A 125 13.01 -32.72 19.57
CA LEU A 125 13.44 -31.43 20.09
C LEU A 125 13.56 -30.38 18.98
N THR A 126 14.05 -30.76 17.81
CA THR A 126 14.08 -29.88 16.65
C THR A 126 12.67 -29.42 16.26
N TRP A 127 11.70 -30.33 16.25
CA TRP A 127 10.30 -30.01 15.98
C TRP A 127 9.74 -29.01 17.01
N LEU A 128 10.01 -29.26 18.31
CA LEU A 128 9.57 -28.34 19.37
C LEU A 128 10.18 -26.94 19.24
N LEU A 129 11.45 -26.86 18.84
CA LEU A 129 12.16 -25.57 18.66
C LEU A 129 11.89 -24.88 17.33
N SER A 130 11.21 -25.53 16.39
CA SER A 130 11.00 -25.02 15.03
C SER A 130 10.33 -23.65 15.00
N GLY A 131 9.35 -23.42 15.86
CA GLY A 131 8.67 -22.12 15.99
C GLY A 131 9.62 -20.99 16.41
N LEU A 132 10.52 -21.27 17.36
CA LEU A 132 11.52 -20.26 17.81
C LEU A 132 12.51 -19.92 16.70
N VAL A 133 12.93 -20.89 15.90
CA VAL A 133 13.80 -20.64 14.74
C VAL A 133 13.09 -19.73 13.73
N LEU A 134 11.83 -20.02 13.39
CA LEU A 134 11.05 -19.19 12.47
C LEU A 134 10.82 -17.79 13.03
N MET A 135 10.50 -17.64 14.30
CA MET A 135 10.37 -16.34 14.95
C MET A 135 11.68 -15.53 14.89
N GLY A 136 12.82 -16.20 15.16
CA GLY A 136 14.14 -15.58 15.05
C GLY A 136 14.45 -15.09 13.63
N MET A 137 14.18 -15.92 12.62
CA MET A 137 14.37 -15.55 11.22
C MET A 137 13.41 -14.41 10.79
N GLY A 138 12.18 -14.44 11.27
CA GLY A 138 11.22 -13.34 11.09
C GLY A 138 11.71 -12.03 11.71
N ALA A 139 12.28 -12.07 12.90
CA ALA A 139 12.87 -10.91 13.55
C ALA A 139 14.07 -10.36 12.76
N VAL A 140 14.92 -11.22 12.20
CA VAL A 140 16.03 -10.82 11.31
C VAL A 140 15.49 -10.17 10.03
N ALA A 141 14.48 -10.76 9.39
CA ALA A 141 13.83 -10.21 8.21
C ALA A 141 13.28 -8.80 8.48
N MET A 142 12.60 -8.63 9.62
CA MET A 142 12.05 -7.35 10.04
C MET A 142 13.15 -6.33 10.32
N ALA A 143 14.21 -6.70 11.03
CA ALA A 143 15.32 -5.81 11.34
C ALA A 143 16.02 -5.30 10.08
N VAL A 144 16.25 -6.17 9.09
CA VAL A 144 16.84 -5.78 7.81
C VAL A 144 15.93 -4.84 7.05
N THR A 145 14.62 -5.11 7.01
CA THR A 145 13.63 -4.24 6.35
C THR A 145 13.58 -2.86 7.01
N VAL A 146 13.62 -2.80 8.34
CA VAL A 146 13.70 -1.54 9.10
C VAL A 146 14.99 -0.79 8.75
N ALA A 147 16.13 -1.48 8.73
CA ALA A 147 17.40 -0.86 8.36
C ALA A 147 17.36 -0.29 6.93
N VAL A 148 16.83 -1.02 5.96
CA VAL A 148 16.68 -0.55 4.57
C VAL A 148 15.80 0.70 4.54
N LYS A 149 14.68 0.72 5.23
CA LYS A 149 13.79 1.90 5.31
C LYS A 149 14.54 3.12 5.83
N TRP A 150 15.21 3.00 6.96
CA TRP A 150 15.88 4.16 7.59
C TRP A 150 17.14 4.61 6.85
N ILE A 151 17.84 3.72 6.16
CA ILE A 151 19.03 4.05 5.35
C ILE A 151 18.63 4.67 4.01
N CYS A 152 17.64 4.10 3.32
CA CYS A 152 17.30 4.51 1.96
C CYS A 152 16.35 5.71 1.91
N VAL A 153 15.36 5.77 2.79
CA VAL A 153 14.28 6.77 2.74
C VAL A 153 14.33 7.72 3.96
N GLY A 154 14.62 7.19 5.13
CA GLY A 154 14.53 7.94 6.37
C GLY A 154 13.09 8.21 6.78
N LYS A 155 12.80 9.43 7.28
CA LYS A 155 11.46 9.83 7.71
C LYS A 155 10.63 10.36 6.54
N HIS A 156 9.51 9.72 6.27
CA HIS A 156 8.53 10.20 5.29
C HIS A 156 7.90 11.54 5.75
N ARG A 157 7.62 12.40 4.77
CA ARG A 157 6.94 13.69 5.00
C ARG A 157 5.88 13.90 3.93
N ALA A 158 4.79 14.55 4.29
CA ALA A 158 3.77 14.97 3.33
C ALA A 158 4.39 15.95 2.32
N ALA A 159 4.49 15.52 1.07
CA ALA A 159 5.09 16.27 -0.02
C ALA A 159 4.73 15.65 -1.37
N ASP A 160 4.94 16.41 -2.44
CA ASP A 160 4.77 15.96 -3.82
C ASP A 160 6.13 15.60 -4.43
N HIS A 161 6.24 14.42 -5.00
CA HIS A 161 7.47 13.94 -5.63
C HIS A 161 7.22 13.54 -7.09
N PRO A 162 8.04 14.02 -8.05
CA PRO A 162 7.94 13.56 -9.42
C PRO A 162 8.31 12.08 -9.52
N LEU A 163 7.64 11.35 -10.41
CA LEU A 163 7.88 9.91 -10.62
C LEU A 163 9.34 9.58 -10.94
N TRP A 164 10.04 10.48 -11.65
CA TRP A 164 11.46 10.36 -11.96
C TRP A 164 12.34 11.06 -10.90
N SER A 165 12.14 10.73 -9.63
CA SER A 165 12.96 11.23 -8.52
C SER A 165 13.58 10.09 -7.71
N ALA A 166 14.73 10.35 -7.12
CA ALA A 166 15.40 9.39 -6.26
C ALA A 166 14.53 8.96 -5.07
N PHE A 167 13.73 9.88 -4.51
CA PHE A 167 12.81 9.57 -3.42
C PHE A 167 11.85 8.44 -3.81
N VAL A 168 11.13 8.58 -4.94
CA VAL A 168 10.15 7.58 -5.40
C VAL A 168 10.83 6.22 -5.61
N TRP A 169 12.02 6.21 -6.21
CA TRP A 169 12.73 4.96 -6.50
C TRP A 169 13.23 4.25 -5.24
N LEU A 170 13.73 5.00 -4.27
CA LEU A 170 14.19 4.45 -2.99
C LEU A 170 13.01 4.01 -2.12
N ASN A 171 11.88 4.71 -2.20
CA ASN A 171 10.64 4.28 -1.57
C ASN A 171 10.15 2.94 -2.15
N GLU A 172 10.13 2.81 -3.48
CA GLU A 172 9.80 1.53 -4.14
C GLU A 172 10.79 0.39 -3.81
N LEU A 173 12.07 0.71 -3.61
CA LEU A 173 13.06 -0.25 -3.14
C LEU A 173 12.71 -0.74 -1.73
N GLN A 174 12.42 0.18 -0.81
CA GLN A 174 11.99 -0.13 0.56
C GLN A 174 10.71 -0.96 0.56
N ASP A 175 9.70 -0.60 -0.24
CA ASP A 175 8.45 -1.36 -0.39
C ASP A 175 8.71 -2.79 -0.86
N THR A 176 9.68 -2.98 -1.76
CA THR A 176 10.08 -4.34 -2.19
C THR A 176 10.61 -5.18 -1.02
N PHE A 177 11.36 -4.59 -0.09
CA PHE A 177 11.79 -5.30 1.13
C PHE A 177 10.62 -5.59 2.07
N VAL A 178 9.66 -4.68 2.20
CA VAL A 178 8.42 -4.96 2.97
C VAL A 178 7.67 -6.14 2.36
N GLU A 179 7.43 -6.13 1.04
CA GLU A 179 6.62 -7.15 0.36
C GLU A 179 7.31 -8.52 0.24
N VAL A 180 8.62 -8.55 -0.03
CA VAL A 180 9.36 -9.78 -0.37
C VAL A 180 10.10 -10.36 0.84
N VAL A 181 10.41 -9.53 1.84
CA VAL A 181 11.17 -9.95 3.04
C VAL A 181 10.28 -9.89 4.28
N ALA A 182 9.83 -8.71 4.71
CA ALA A 182 9.08 -8.59 5.96
C ALA A 182 7.71 -9.28 5.91
N ALA A 183 6.98 -9.18 4.79
CA ALA A 183 5.63 -9.75 4.70
C ALA A 183 5.63 -11.28 4.86
N PRO A 184 6.39 -12.09 4.09
CA PRO A 184 6.35 -13.53 4.21
C PRO A 184 7.06 -14.07 5.47
N TRP A 185 8.04 -13.35 6.02
CA TRP A 185 8.83 -13.83 7.15
C TRP A 185 8.33 -13.34 8.51
N PHE A 186 7.60 -12.22 8.56
CA PHE A 186 7.18 -11.60 9.81
C PHE A 186 5.68 -11.22 9.80
N PHE A 187 5.24 -10.32 8.93
CA PHE A 187 3.91 -9.73 9.04
C PHE A 187 2.77 -10.74 8.89
N GLN A 188 2.84 -11.65 7.93
CA GLN A 188 1.79 -12.65 7.69
C GLN A 188 1.61 -13.65 8.85
N HIS A 189 2.61 -13.77 9.70
CA HIS A 189 2.58 -14.65 10.87
C HIS A 189 2.22 -13.93 12.17
N THR A 190 2.14 -12.60 12.13
CA THR A 190 1.89 -11.75 13.30
C THR A 190 0.58 -10.94 13.22
N TYR A 191 -0.26 -11.22 12.22
CA TYR A 191 -1.58 -10.57 12.11
C TYR A 191 -2.40 -10.75 13.39
N GLY A 192 -3.07 -9.67 13.84
CA GLY A 192 -3.89 -9.67 15.02
C GLY A 192 -3.14 -9.86 16.34
N SER A 193 -1.82 -9.71 16.32
CA SER A 193 -0.97 -9.84 17.53
C SER A 193 -0.27 -8.52 17.89
N GLY A 194 0.36 -8.49 19.06
CA GLY A 194 1.15 -7.32 19.46
C GLY A 194 2.44 -7.13 18.66
N GLU A 195 2.97 -8.19 18.10
CA GLU A 195 4.23 -8.23 17.36
C GLU A 195 4.14 -7.42 16.06
N ILE A 196 3.02 -7.46 15.33
CA ILE A 196 2.82 -6.63 14.14
C ILE A 196 2.95 -5.14 14.47
N ASN A 197 2.41 -4.72 15.63
CA ASN A 197 2.48 -3.34 16.07
C ASN A 197 3.93 -2.92 16.36
N LEU A 198 4.77 -3.83 16.89
CA LEU A 198 6.20 -3.55 17.10
C LEU A 198 6.92 -3.36 15.76
N GLY A 199 6.68 -4.24 14.79
CA GLY A 199 7.25 -4.13 13.45
C GLY A 199 6.84 -2.83 12.75
N LEU A 200 5.56 -2.49 12.76
CA LEU A 200 5.05 -1.26 12.14
C LEU A 200 5.57 0.00 12.84
N ARG A 201 5.67 0.02 14.18
CA ARG A 201 6.30 1.11 14.92
C ARG A 201 7.78 1.27 14.59
N ALA A 202 8.52 0.17 14.42
CA ALA A 202 9.92 0.21 14.02
C ALA A 202 10.11 0.82 12.62
N LEU A 203 9.12 0.65 11.73
CA LEU A 203 9.08 1.32 10.44
C LEU A 203 8.65 2.79 10.52
N GLY A 204 8.04 3.25 11.61
CA GLY A 204 7.69 4.66 11.83
C GLY A 204 6.19 4.94 12.04
N VAL A 205 5.31 3.92 12.02
CA VAL A 205 3.88 4.13 12.28
C VAL A 205 3.64 4.54 13.73
N GLU A 206 2.85 5.58 13.95
CA GLU A 206 2.35 5.94 15.28
C GLU A 206 1.14 5.05 15.63
N ILE A 207 1.29 4.14 16.60
CA ILE A 207 0.24 3.20 16.99
C ILE A 207 -0.04 3.32 18.49
N GLY A 208 -1.31 3.56 18.85
CA GLY A 208 -1.80 3.62 20.24
C GLY A 208 -1.83 2.26 20.93
N ARG A 209 -2.14 2.27 22.22
CA ARG A 209 -2.24 1.04 23.02
C ARG A 209 -3.51 0.26 22.65
N GLY A 210 -3.42 -1.07 22.65
CA GLY A 210 -4.57 -1.93 22.38
C GLY A 210 -5.08 -1.89 20.94
N ALA A 211 -4.37 -1.26 20.00
CA ALA A 211 -4.73 -1.28 18.61
C ALA A 211 -4.61 -2.69 18.04
N TRP A 212 -5.64 -3.14 17.31
CA TRP A 212 -5.72 -4.41 16.60
C TRP A 212 -5.46 -4.23 15.13
N ILE A 213 -4.38 -4.79 14.60
CA ILE A 213 -3.97 -4.62 13.21
C ILE A 213 -3.83 -5.98 12.52
N ASP A 214 -4.59 -6.16 11.43
CA ASP A 214 -4.65 -7.38 10.62
C ASP A 214 -4.21 -7.13 9.17
N SER A 215 -3.40 -6.10 8.94
CA SER A 215 -2.85 -5.77 7.64
C SER A 215 -1.47 -5.14 7.78
N TYR A 216 -0.57 -5.41 6.84
CA TYR A 216 0.73 -4.74 6.74
C TYR A 216 0.79 -3.67 5.64
N TRP A 217 -0.30 -3.44 4.92
CA TRP A 217 -0.36 -2.46 3.84
C TRP A 217 -0.39 -1.03 4.37
N PHE A 218 0.76 -0.60 4.89
CA PHE A 218 1.03 0.70 5.49
C PHE A 218 2.22 1.36 4.76
N PRO A 219 2.05 1.79 3.49
CA PRO A 219 3.11 2.52 2.79
C PRO A 219 3.41 3.83 3.53
N GLU A 220 4.55 4.42 3.28
CA GLU A 220 5.05 5.65 3.91
C GLU A 220 4.65 5.77 5.40
N THR A 221 5.12 4.83 6.17
CA THR A 221 4.76 4.51 7.56
C THR A 221 4.70 5.70 8.51
N ASP A 222 5.61 6.69 8.38
CA ASP A 222 5.63 7.88 9.25
C ASP A 222 4.43 8.83 9.05
N LEU A 223 3.63 8.61 8.01
CA LEU A 223 2.42 9.39 7.71
C LEU A 223 1.15 8.75 8.24
N ILE A 224 1.27 7.63 8.97
CA ILE A 224 0.12 6.87 9.46
C ILE A 224 0.03 6.96 10.97
N ARG A 225 -1.18 7.29 11.45
CA ARG A 225 -1.51 7.32 12.87
C ARG A 225 -2.71 6.43 13.14
N VAL A 226 -2.52 5.49 14.06
CA VAL A 226 -3.55 4.57 14.54
C VAL A 226 -3.72 4.82 16.03
N GLY A 227 -4.91 5.23 16.45
CA GLY A 227 -5.25 5.58 17.82
C GLY A 227 -5.33 4.39 18.77
N GLU A 228 -5.58 4.67 20.04
CA GLU A 228 -5.78 3.66 21.08
C GLU A 228 -7.01 2.81 20.80
N ALA A 229 -6.92 1.49 21.01
CA ALA A 229 -7.99 0.52 20.78
C ALA A 229 -8.63 0.59 19.37
N ALA A 230 -7.96 1.18 18.40
CA ALA A 230 -8.43 1.21 17.01
C ALA A 230 -8.24 -0.16 16.34
N THR A 231 -9.09 -0.45 15.36
CA THR A 231 -9.04 -1.72 14.61
C THR A 231 -8.79 -1.46 13.12
N VAL A 232 -7.80 -2.14 12.56
CA VAL A 232 -7.53 -2.20 11.12
C VAL A 232 -7.69 -3.64 10.66
N GLY A 233 -8.75 -3.90 9.90
CA GLY A 233 -9.14 -5.25 9.49
C GLY A 233 -8.26 -5.86 8.40
N PRO A 234 -8.44 -7.16 8.10
CA PRO A 234 -7.63 -7.88 7.14
C PRO A 234 -7.78 -7.32 5.72
N GLY A 235 -6.67 -7.30 4.97
CA GLY A 235 -6.62 -6.81 3.60
C GLY A 235 -6.91 -5.31 3.43
N THR A 236 -6.92 -4.55 4.52
CA THR A 236 -7.09 -3.10 4.50
C THR A 236 -5.81 -2.43 4.00
N VAL A 237 -5.95 -1.38 3.21
CA VAL A 237 -4.84 -0.54 2.75
C VAL A 237 -4.97 0.85 3.37
N VAL A 238 -3.97 1.24 4.17
CA VAL A 238 -3.86 2.60 4.71
C VAL A 238 -2.96 3.40 3.78
N GLN A 239 -3.54 3.89 2.69
CA GLN A 239 -2.81 4.47 1.56
C GLN A 239 -2.42 5.93 1.85
N THR A 240 -1.15 6.21 1.93
CA THR A 240 -0.59 7.55 2.21
C THR A 240 -0.13 8.29 0.97
N HIS A 241 -0.13 7.64 -0.20
CA HIS A 241 0.20 8.28 -1.47
C HIS A 241 -0.87 8.09 -2.54
N LEU A 242 -0.89 9.02 -3.48
CA LEU A 242 -1.61 8.90 -4.74
C LEU A 242 -0.71 9.30 -5.90
N PHE A 243 -0.75 8.50 -6.96
CA PHE A 243 -0.13 8.87 -8.23
C PHE A 243 -1.14 9.57 -9.11
N GLN A 244 -0.87 10.81 -9.45
CA GLN A 244 -1.65 11.57 -10.42
C GLN A 244 -0.71 12.39 -11.29
N ASP A 245 -0.95 12.40 -12.60
CA ASP A 245 -0.15 13.21 -13.56
C ASP A 245 1.37 12.99 -13.42
N ARG A 246 1.79 11.76 -13.06
CA ARG A 246 3.18 11.34 -12.84
C ARG A 246 3.86 12.03 -11.65
N VAL A 247 3.06 12.44 -10.70
CA VAL A 247 3.48 12.94 -9.39
C VAL A 247 2.95 11.99 -8.34
N MET A 248 3.81 11.62 -7.38
CA MET A 248 3.46 10.92 -6.16
C MET A 248 3.17 11.96 -5.09
N SER A 249 1.91 12.12 -4.72
CA SER A 249 1.49 13.04 -3.66
C SER A 249 1.31 12.28 -2.38
N LEU A 250 2.05 12.64 -1.32
CA LEU A 250 1.99 12.03 0.00
C LEU A 250 1.21 12.90 0.97
N ASP A 251 0.37 12.26 1.79
CA ASP A 251 -0.30 12.92 2.90
C ASP A 251 -0.63 11.92 4.02
N THR A 252 -1.00 12.45 5.19
CA THR A 252 -1.27 11.65 6.37
C THR A 252 -2.59 10.90 6.28
N VAL A 253 -2.66 9.73 6.92
CA VAL A 253 -3.90 9.02 7.22
C VAL A 253 -4.01 8.84 8.73
N THR A 254 -5.15 9.26 9.29
CA THR A 254 -5.37 9.18 10.74
C THR A 254 -6.60 8.34 11.06
N ILE A 255 -6.41 7.31 11.84
CA ILE A 255 -7.44 6.43 12.39
C ILE A 255 -7.47 6.72 13.89
N GLN A 256 -8.52 7.39 14.37
CA GLN A 256 -8.60 7.85 15.76
C GLN A 256 -8.98 6.72 16.73
N ASP A 257 -8.97 7.04 18.04
CA ASP A 257 -9.18 6.08 19.12
C ASP A 257 -10.51 5.33 19.00
N GLY A 258 -10.48 4.02 19.25
CA GLY A 258 -11.65 3.15 19.21
C GLY A 258 -12.32 3.02 17.85
N SER A 259 -11.74 3.58 16.80
CA SER A 259 -12.34 3.51 15.46
C SER A 259 -12.00 2.20 14.74
N THR A 260 -12.82 1.84 13.76
CA THR A 260 -12.66 0.61 12.98
C THR A 260 -12.60 0.92 11.49
N LEU A 261 -11.54 0.49 10.84
CA LEU A 261 -11.43 0.39 9.40
C LEU A 261 -11.54 -1.10 9.02
N ALA A 262 -12.73 -1.51 8.59
CA ALA A 262 -13.06 -2.92 8.41
C ALA A 262 -12.38 -3.55 7.18
N ALA A 263 -12.48 -4.88 7.08
CA ALA A 263 -11.79 -5.69 6.09
C ALA A 263 -11.89 -5.16 4.64
N HIS A 264 -10.78 -5.26 3.89
CA HIS A 264 -10.68 -4.91 2.48
C HIS A 264 -11.07 -3.45 2.15
N SER A 265 -11.04 -2.56 3.14
CA SER A 265 -11.26 -1.13 2.93
C SER A 265 -9.97 -0.42 2.55
N VAL A 266 -10.09 0.71 1.89
CA VAL A 266 -8.95 1.57 1.53
C VAL A 266 -9.20 2.96 2.10
N ALA A 267 -8.23 3.48 2.87
CA ALA A 267 -8.21 4.86 3.30
C ALA A 267 -7.15 5.63 2.49
N LEU A 268 -7.58 6.65 1.74
CA LEU A 268 -6.70 7.45 0.87
C LEU A 268 -6.05 8.61 1.63
N PRO A 269 -4.99 9.23 1.08
CA PRO A 269 -4.24 10.31 1.73
C PRO A 269 -5.12 11.47 2.22
N ALA A 270 -4.69 12.16 3.26
CA ALA A 270 -5.40 13.24 3.94
C ALA A 270 -6.74 12.83 4.58
N SER A 271 -7.04 11.52 4.68
CA SER A 271 -8.28 11.06 5.31
C SER A 271 -8.15 10.94 6.82
N LEU A 272 -9.31 11.14 7.48
CA LEU A 272 -9.44 11.00 8.93
C LEU A 272 -10.66 10.15 9.27
N ILE A 273 -10.45 9.10 10.05
CA ILE A 273 -11.52 8.28 10.61
C ILE A 273 -11.69 8.69 12.06
N GLY A 274 -12.84 9.29 12.38
CA GLY A 274 -13.11 9.89 13.68
C GLY A 274 -13.20 8.87 14.82
N THR A 275 -13.04 9.33 16.04
CA THR A 275 -13.10 8.53 17.28
C THR A 275 -14.37 7.68 17.34
N ALA A 276 -14.23 6.40 17.72
CA ALA A 276 -15.33 5.45 17.87
C ALA A 276 -16.22 5.30 16.62
N SER A 277 -15.71 5.64 15.44
CA SER A 277 -16.43 5.47 14.18
C SER A 277 -16.08 4.16 13.49
N THR A 278 -16.96 3.69 12.62
CA THR A 278 -16.78 2.46 11.86
C THR A 278 -16.89 2.73 10.37
N VAL A 279 -15.85 2.38 9.66
CA VAL A 279 -15.85 2.25 8.19
C VAL A 279 -16.12 0.79 7.86
N GLY A 280 -17.25 0.51 7.20
CA GLY A 280 -17.68 -0.84 6.85
C GLY A 280 -16.75 -1.52 5.84
N PRO A 281 -16.86 -2.86 5.67
CA PRO A 281 -15.94 -3.61 4.81
C PRO A 281 -16.08 -3.23 3.33
N GLY A 282 -14.96 -3.34 2.58
CA GLY A 282 -14.88 -3.03 1.16
C GLY A 282 -15.12 -1.56 0.81
N SER A 283 -14.97 -0.66 1.78
CA SER A 283 -15.24 0.76 1.62
C SER A 283 -14.03 1.53 1.10
N LEU A 284 -14.29 2.65 0.43
CA LEU A 284 -13.26 3.58 -0.03
C LEU A 284 -13.46 4.94 0.63
N VAL A 285 -12.59 5.26 1.59
CA VAL A 285 -12.46 6.61 2.17
C VAL A 285 -11.63 7.44 1.21
N MET A 286 -12.25 8.46 0.62
CA MET A 286 -11.60 9.28 -0.41
C MET A 286 -10.55 10.21 0.18
N ARG A 287 -9.68 10.74 -0.70
CA ARG A 287 -8.70 11.75 -0.31
C ARG A 287 -9.36 12.96 0.36
N GLY A 288 -8.91 13.25 1.58
CA GLY A 288 -9.41 14.38 2.36
C GLY A 288 -10.75 14.16 3.06
N ASP A 289 -11.35 12.97 2.92
CA ASP A 289 -12.59 12.66 3.64
C ASP A 289 -12.37 12.60 5.15
N ARG A 290 -13.37 13.08 5.88
CA ARG A 290 -13.41 13.02 7.33
C ARG A 290 -14.67 12.30 7.79
N VAL A 291 -14.50 11.07 8.26
CA VAL A 291 -15.58 10.33 8.91
C VAL A 291 -15.81 10.93 10.28
N PRO A 292 -17.03 11.40 10.61
CA PRO A 292 -17.30 12.01 11.91
C PRO A 292 -17.15 11.03 13.07
N THR A 293 -16.93 11.56 14.28
CA THR A 293 -16.91 10.78 15.52
C THR A 293 -18.24 10.03 15.73
N ASN A 294 -18.20 8.80 16.26
CA ASN A 294 -19.35 7.94 16.52
C ASN A 294 -20.23 7.66 15.29
N ALA A 295 -19.66 7.74 14.09
CA ALA A 295 -20.40 7.53 12.84
C ALA A 295 -20.14 6.12 12.29
N VAL A 296 -21.12 5.59 11.55
CA VAL A 296 -20.99 4.35 10.78
C VAL A 296 -21.16 4.68 9.32
N TRP A 297 -20.10 4.46 8.54
CA TRP A 297 -20.03 4.78 7.12
C TRP A 297 -19.61 3.55 6.30
N GLN A 298 -20.15 3.42 5.09
CA GLN A 298 -19.84 2.31 4.19
C GLN A 298 -20.02 2.71 2.74
N GLY A 299 -19.31 2.04 1.86
CA GLY A 299 -19.51 2.15 0.40
C GLY A 299 -18.26 2.57 -0.37
N ASN A 300 -18.42 2.63 -1.69
CA ASN A 300 -17.39 3.08 -2.64
C ASN A 300 -18.03 4.00 -3.71
N PRO A 301 -17.96 5.33 -3.54
CA PRO A 301 -17.37 6.07 -2.42
C PRO A 301 -18.11 5.85 -1.09
N ILE A 302 -17.44 6.25 0.00
CA ILE A 302 -18.00 6.09 1.35
C ILE A 302 -19.14 7.08 1.61
N GLU A 303 -20.22 6.60 2.23
CA GLU A 303 -21.38 7.40 2.66
C GLU A 303 -21.87 6.94 4.03
N PRO A 304 -22.65 7.78 4.75
CA PRO A 304 -23.29 7.35 6.00
C PRO A 304 -24.12 6.08 5.79
N TRP A 305 -23.90 5.08 6.64
CA TRP A 305 -24.66 3.84 6.57
C TRP A 305 -26.10 4.08 6.99
N LYS A 306 -26.99 4.03 6.04
CA LYS A 306 -28.45 4.03 6.29
C LYS A 306 -28.87 2.61 6.68
N ARG A 307 -29.32 2.45 7.93
CA ARG A 307 -29.93 1.22 8.41
C ARG A 307 -31.30 1.00 7.78
#